data_df2031cc03dba1fdd0191bbe2d7f30ad
#
_entry.id   df2031cc03dba1fdd0191bbe2d7f30ad
#
_cell.length_a   1.000
_cell.length_b   1.000
_cell.length_c   1.000
_cell.angle_alpha   90.00
_cell.angle_beta   90.00
_cell.angle_gamma   90.00
#
_symmetry.space_group_name_H-M   'P 1'
#
loop_
_entity.id
_entity.type
_entity.pdbx_description
1 polymer ?
#
loop_
_entity_poly.entity_id
_entity_poly.type
_entity_poly.pdbx_seq_one_letter_code
_entity_poly.pdbx_strand_id
1 'polypeptide(L)'
;MMRLLSILFMAACLNVFPFRVHAQLFHGTEKFTRADTLRGYLSPLRSCYDIRYYHLDVKVDISNKFISGSNLFRFTATTDFSQLQFDLFDNLKVEKVEFHGKPLPFKREYNAVFIDFPEVIKKGASEEFTVYYSGNPTVAKMAPWDGGFVFADDGNGKPWVATACQEIGASIWWPNKDHQSDEVDSMLLSVAVPNGLKDVSNGRLRKVTELNDGYTRFDWFISNPINNYGVALNIADYKHFSDTLVGEKGKLSLDYWVLPQNLKKAEVQFGNDVKRMLKAFEYWFGPYPFYSDGYKLIETPHLGMEHQSGIAYGNKYMPGYKGRDLSETGWGLKWDFIIVHESGHEWFGNNITSKDLADMWIHESFTNYSESLFIEYYYGKQAAQEYVHGTRKGILNDKPIIAPYNVNKSGSGDMYPKGGNLLNMIRVIINDDTKWREILRGLNTAFYHQTVTSTQIISYISEHAKRNFSKVFEQYLNHTTIPTLEWRYSEGKFYARWIANVQGFDMPVRVKRKGGDYAFIYPKTGSFSVVDLPGIKPENFEVDTFNFYIGLLKE
;
A
#
# COMPACT_ATOMS: atom_id res chain seq x y z
N MET A 1 -46.31 -59.58 50.12
CA MET A 1 -46.70 -58.22 50.32
C MET A 1 -46.02 -57.39 49.21
N MET A 2 -46.81 -57.18 48.14
CA MET A 2 -47.35 -55.86 47.73
C MET A 2 -46.24 -54.82 47.57
N ARG A 3 -46.04 -54.18 46.41
CA ARG A 3 -46.98 -53.45 45.54
C ARG A 3 -46.44 -53.35 44.12
N LEU A 4 -47.36 -53.50 43.14
CA LEU A 4 -47.23 -53.03 41.75
C LEU A 4 -46.99 -51.54 41.68
N LEU A 5 -46.19 -51.11 40.74
CA LEU A 5 -46.32 -49.80 40.13
C LEU A 5 -46.08 -49.89 38.62
N SER A 6 -47.11 -49.48 37.90
CA SER A 6 -47.22 -49.44 36.45
C SER A 6 -46.29 -48.36 35.87
N ILE A 7 -45.58 -48.74 34.79
CA ILE A 7 -44.82 -47.79 33.98
C ILE A 7 -45.63 -47.52 32.71
N LEU A 8 -46.13 -46.27 32.59
CA LEU A 8 -46.70 -45.70 31.37
C LEU A 8 -45.58 -45.45 30.37
N PHE A 9 -45.65 -46.07 29.21
CA PHE A 9 -44.79 -45.68 28.05
C PHE A 9 -45.44 -44.47 27.38
N MET A 10 -44.78 -43.32 27.50
CA MET A 10 -45.12 -42.13 26.76
C MET A 10 -44.14 -42.00 25.59
N ALA A 11 -44.59 -42.33 24.39
CA ALA A 11 -43.84 -42.12 23.15
C ALA A 11 -43.77 -40.61 22.86
N ALA A 12 -42.63 -40.00 23.10
CA ALA A 12 -42.36 -38.65 22.65
C ALA A 12 -41.72 -38.70 21.25
N CYS A 13 -42.45 -38.25 20.24
CA CYS A 13 -41.93 -37.99 18.92
C CYS A 13 -40.86 -36.88 19.00
N LEU A 14 -39.60 -37.24 18.91
CA LEU A 14 -38.48 -36.28 18.72
C LEU A 14 -38.52 -35.80 17.27
N ASN A 15 -39.09 -34.63 17.05
CA ASN A 15 -38.86 -33.85 15.84
C ASN A 15 -37.41 -33.34 15.88
N VAL A 16 -36.54 -34.04 15.15
CA VAL A 16 -35.16 -33.54 14.91
C VAL A 16 -35.23 -32.41 13.89
N PHE A 17 -35.38 -31.20 14.37
CA PHE A 17 -35.04 -30.02 13.55
C PHE A 17 -33.53 -29.98 13.38
N PRO A 18 -33.01 -29.93 12.15
CA PRO A 18 -31.59 -29.67 11.98
C PRO A 18 -31.31 -28.23 12.41
N PHE A 19 -30.82 -28.04 13.63
CA PHE A 19 -30.19 -26.79 14.01
C PHE A 19 -29.00 -26.61 13.09
N ARG A 20 -29.14 -25.75 12.07
CA ARG A 20 -28.00 -25.13 11.41
C ARG A 20 -27.33 -24.24 12.45
N VAL A 21 -26.28 -24.75 13.07
CA VAL A 21 -25.35 -23.92 13.82
C VAL A 21 -24.68 -23.00 12.79
N HIS A 22 -25.21 -21.81 12.64
CA HIS A 22 -24.44 -20.72 12.09
C HIS A 22 -23.36 -20.45 13.14
N ALA A 23 -22.14 -20.91 12.86
CA ALA A 23 -20.98 -20.36 13.54
C ALA A 23 -20.89 -18.87 13.13
N GLN A 24 -21.61 -18.01 13.83
CA GLN A 24 -21.24 -16.62 13.92
C GLN A 24 -19.89 -16.62 14.63
N LEU A 25 -18.82 -16.58 13.84
CA LEU A 25 -17.57 -16.03 14.32
C LEU A 25 -17.93 -14.68 14.93
N PHE A 26 -17.83 -14.60 16.26
CA PHE A 26 -17.88 -13.33 16.97
C PHE A 26 -16.68 -12.52 16.47
N HIS A 27 -16.83 -11.76 15.40
CA HIS A 27 -16.06 -10.58 15.18
C HIS A 27 -16.48 -9.64 16.28
N GLY A 28 -15.74 -9.64 17.38
CA GLY A 28 -15.87 -8.58 18.38
C GLY A 28 -15.74 -7.28 17.59
N THR A 29 -16.79 -6.46 17.63
CA THR A 29 -16.74 -5.13 16.99
C THR A 29 -15.60 -4.40 17.65
N GLU A 30 -14.51 -4.25 16.90
CA GLU A 30 -13.34 -3.50 17.37
C GLU A 30 -13.80 -2.10 17.74
N LYS A 31 -13.55 -1.73 18.99
CA LYS A 31 -13.96 -0.41 19.49
C LYS A 31 -12.85 0.58 19.23
N PHE A 32 -13.13 1.55 18.38
CA PHE A 32 -12.22 2.66 18.14
C PHE A 32 -12.38 3.73 19.22
N THR A 33 -11.26 4.30 19.62
CA THR A 33 -11.16 5.34 20.62
C THR A 33 -11.26 6.74 19.99
N ARG A 34 -11.35 7.75 20.85
CA ARG A 34 -11.24 9.15 20.39
C ARG A 34 -9.90 9.42 19.72
N ALA A 35 -8.81 8.81 20.20
CA ALA A 35 -7.48 8.94 19.59
C ALA A 35 -7.46 8.39 18.15
N ASP A 36 -8.08 7.23 17.90
CA ASP A 36 -8.14 6.62 16.57
C ASP A 36 -8.92 7.51 15.58
N THR A 37 -10.05 8.08 16.01
CA THR A 37 -10.84 8.99 15.17
C THR A 37 -10.16 10.32 14.93
N LEU A 38 -9.43 10.86 15.90
CA LEU A 38 -8.63 12.08 15.70
C LEU A 38 -7.53 11.88 14.65
N ARG A 39 -6.97 10.68 14.55
CA ARG A 39 -5.96 10.35 13.55
C ARG A 39 -6.56 10.03 12.18
N GLY A 40 -7.59 9.21 12.11
CA GLY A 40 -8.11 8.65 10.85
C GLY A 40 -9.25 9.43 10.21
N TYR A 41 -9.96 10.30 10.95
CA TYR A 41 -11.10 11.02 10.42
C TYR A 41 -10.71 12.35 9.77
N LEU A 42 -11.12 12.56 8.53
CA LEU A 42 -10.99 13.85 7.85
C LEU A 42 -12.09 14.81 8.37
N SER A 43 -11.90 15.29 9.61
CA SER A 43 -12.83 16.20 10.27
C SER A 43 -12.95 17.55 9.54
N PRO A 44 -13.99 18.36 9.83
CA PRO A 44 -14.06 19.73 9.31
C PRO A 44 -12.81 20.57 9.62
N LEU A 45 -12.13 20.33 10.75
CA LEU A 45 -10.90 21.03 11.13
C LEU A 45 -9.65 20.56 10.36
N ARG A 46 -9.74 19.43 9.68
CA ARG A 46 -8.70 18.92 8.76
C ARG A 46 -9.04 19.17 7.29
N SER A 47 -10.32 19.18 6.92
CA SER A 47 -10.78 19.41 5.56
C SER A 47 -10.95 20.90 5.19
N CYS A 48 -10.88 21.82 6.18
CA CYS A 48 -11.03 23.26 5.94
C CYS A 48 -9.83 23.91 5.23
N TYR A 49 -8.72 23.20 5.09
CA TYR A 49 -7.51 23.69 4.44
C TYR A 49 -6.87 22.59 3.58
N ASP A 50 -6.18 23.00 2.54
CA ASP A 50 -5.47 22.18 1.57
C ASP A 50 -4.01 22.64 1.53
N ILE A 51 -3.07 21.73 1.81
CA ILE A 51 -1.65 22.09 1.91
C ILE A 51 -1.04 22.20 0.53
N ARG A 52 -0.39 23.35 0.28
CA ARG A 52 0.31 23.63 -0.98
C ARG A 52 1.82 23.46 -0.88
N TYR A 53 2.37 23.71 0.30
CA TYR A 53 3.81 23.64 0.48
C TYR A 53 4.18 23.42 1.93
N TYR A 54 5.19 22.57 2.14
CA TYR A 54 5.91 22.45 3.41
C TYR A 54 7.35 22.91 3.26
N HIS A 55 7.88 23.55 4.31
CA HIS A 55 9.32 23.63 4.54
C HIS A 55 9.62 23.02 5.90
N LEU A 56 10.06 21.78 5.88
CA LEU A 56 10.52 21.07 7.08
C LEU A 56 12.02 21.30 7.25
N ASP A 57 12.40 22.01 8.32
CA ASP A 57 13.78 22.19 8.75
C ASP A 57 13.99 21.41 10.05
N VAL A 58 14.84 20.40 10.03
CA VAL A 58 15.08 19.51 11.16
C VAL A 58 16.55 19.27 11.41
N LYS A 59 16.96 19.38 12.67
CA LYS A 59 18.28 19.01 13.16
C LYS A 59 18.19 17.69 13.91
N VAL A 60 19.05 16.73 13.56
CA VAL A 60 19.08 15.38 14.13
C VAL A 60 20.29 15.23 15.03
N ASP A 61 20.08 15.20 16.35
CA ASP A 61 21.10 14.81 17.33
C ASP A 61 21.07 13.30 17.52
N ILE A 62 21.93 12.62 16.77
CA ILE A 62 21.97 11.15 16.74
C ILE A 62 22.39 10.59 18.10
N SER A 63 23.31 11.25 18.79
CA SER A 63 23.84 10.79 20.08
C SER A 63 22.77 10.74 21.17
N ASN A 64 21.91 11.73 21.19
CA ASN A 64 20.80 11.83 22.15
C ASN A 64 19.48 11.24 21.61
N LYS A 65 19.46 10.77 20.35
CA LYS A 65 18.23 10.35 19.64
C LYS A 65 17.15 11.43 19.72
N PHE A 66 17.54 12.67 19.48
CA PHE A 66 16.71 13.83 19.67
C PHE A 66 16.61 14.63 18.35
N ILE A 67 15.44 15.16 18.06
CA ILE A 67 15.19 16.02 16.91
C ILE A 67 14.64 17.36 17.36
N SER A 68 14.97 18.41 16.64
CA SER A 68 14.42 19.75 16.84
C SER A 68 14.33 20.47 15.51
N GLY A 69 13.33 21.31 15.35
CA GLY A 69 13.18 22.03 14.10
C GLY A 69 11.86 22.77 13.98
N SER A 70 11.50 23.04 12.75
CA SER A 70 10.23 23.69 12.43
C SER A 70 9.66 23.16 11.12
N ASN A 71 8.34 23.24 10.97
CA ASN A 71 7.68 23.05 9.70
C ASN A 71 6.80 24.27 9.37
N LEU A 72 7.06 24.88 8.23
CA LEU A 72 6.20 25.89 7.63
C LEU A 72 5.08 25.20 6.85
N PHE A 73 3.84 25.54 7.16
CA PHE A 73 2.64 25.12 6.45
C PHE A 73 2.15 26.27 5.59
N ARG A 74 2.20 26.14 4.27
CA ARG A 74 1.48 27.05 3.36
C ARG A 74 0.27 26.33 2.82
N PHE A 75 -0.91 26.93 2.95
CA PHE A 75 -2.17 26.29 2.62
C PHE A 75 -3.13 27.23 1.90
N THR A 76 -4.14 26.65 1.25
CA THR A 76 -5.32 27.34 0.74
C THR A 76 -6.55 26.94 1.55
N ALA A 77 -7.31 27.89 2.04
CA ALA A 77 -8.56 27.64 2.76
C ALA A 77 -9.62 27.07 1.80
N THR A 78 -10.17 25.91 2.12
CA THR A 78 -11.25 25.27 1.35
C THR A 78 -12.64 25.72 1.77
N THR A 79 -12.77 26.18 3.01
CA THR A 79 -13.98 26.77 3.63
C THR A 79 -13.56 27.93 4.52
N ASP A 80 -14.53 28.71 5.02
CA ASP A 80 -14.29 29.70 6.09
C ASP A 80 -14.01 28.95 7.40
N PHE A 81 -12.96 29.32 8.13
CA PHE A 81 -12.64 28.75 9.45
C PHE A 81 -11.81 29.70 10.31
N SER A 82 -11.83 29.49 11.62
CA SER A 82 -10.95 30.15 12.57
C SER A 82 -10.13 29.18 13.43
N GLN A 83 -10.35 27.87 13.24
CA GLN A 83 -9.61 26.82 13.93
C GLN A 83 -9.27 25.72 12.93
N LEU A 84 -8.07 25.13 13.02
CA LEU A 84 -7.69 23.93 12.28
C LEU A 84 -6.97 22.93 13.19
N GLN A 85 -6.88 21.67 12.71
CA GLN A 85 -6.12 20.61 13.32
C GLN A 85 -4.92 20.25 12.42
N PHE A 86 -3.73 20.14 13.04
CA PHE A 86 -2.59 19.38 12.51
C PHE A 86 -2.21 18.28 13.50
N ASP A 87 -1.27 17.41 13.13
CA ASP A 87 -0.92 16.23 13.91
C ASP A 87 0.58 16.22 14.24
N LEU A 88 0.89 15.79 15.46
CA LEU A 88 2.24 15.52 15.95
C LEU A 88 2.13 14.58 17.15
N PHE A 89 2.90 13.49 17.19
CA PHE A 89 2.90 12.56 18.31
C PHE A 89 3.30 13.23 19.62
N ASP A 90 2.71 12.81 20.72
CA ASP A 90 2.78 13.48 22.03
C ASP A 90 4.16 13.41 22.69
N ASN A 91 5.01 12.46 22.29
CA ASN A 91 6.42 12.41 22.66
C ASN A 91 7.29 13.52 22.03
N LEU A 92 6.72 14.28 21.08
CA LEU A 92 7.32 15.47 20.50
C LEU A 92 6.57 16.70 21.02
N LYS A 93 7.30 17.65 21.58
CA LYS A 93 6.74 18.87 22.12
C LYS A 93 6.53 19.89 21.03
N VAL A 94 5.34 20.51 20.96
CA VAL A 94 5.14 21.77 20.21
C VAL A 94 5.70 22.89 21.07
N GLU A 95 6.77 23.54 20.62
CA GLU A 95 7.42 24.62 21.34
C GLU A 95 6.63 25.94 21.18
N LYS A 96 6.23 26.22 19.96
CA LYS A 96 5.37 27.37 19.59
C LYS A 96 4.75 27.17 18.22
N VAL A 97 3.68 27.87 17.95
CA VAL A 97 3.11 28.08 16.62
C VAL A 97 3.14 29.58 16.31
N GLU A 98 3.58 29.95 15.13
CA GLU A 98 3.65 31.34 14.68
C GLU A 98 2.83 31.58 13.42
N PHE A 99 2.05 32.67 13.42
CA PHE A 99 1.29 33.17 12.29
C PHE A 99 1.56 34.66 12.12
N HIS A 100 2.04 35.07 10.93
CA HIS A 100 2.47 36.45 10.65
C HIS A 100 3.47 37.01 11.70
N GLY A 101 4.39 36.15 12.15
CA GLY A 101 5.41 36.54 13.16
C GLY A 101 4.86 36.68 14.60
N LYS A 102 3.61 36.32 14.86
CA LYS A 102 3.00 36.34 16.18
C LYS A 102 2.67 34.94 16.67
N PRO A 103 2.83 34.64 17.97
CA PRO A 103 2.47 33.35 18.51
C PRO A 103 0.96 33.13 18.44
N LEU A 104 0.55 31.91 18.01
CA LEU A 104 -0.83 31.42 18.07
C LEU A 104 -1.03 30.54 19.29
N PRO A 105 -2.19 30.65 19.97
CA PRO A 105 -2.57 29.69 20.99
C PRO A 105 -2.88 28.34 20.36
N PHE A 106 -2.51 27.27 21.05
CA PHE A 106 -2.82 25.92 20.63
C PHE A 106 -3.26 25.05 21.80
N LYS A 107 -4.01 23.99 21.49
CA LYS A 107 -4.42 22.94 22.42
C LYS A 107 -4.04 21.59 21.82
N ARG A 108 -3.68 20.63 22.68
CA ARG A 108 -3.38 19.27 22.27
C ARG A 108 -4.37 18.29 22.86
N GLU A 109 -4.86 17.36 22.04
CA GLU A 109 -5.64 16.21 22.47
C GLU A 109 -5.01 14.96 21.82
N TYR A 110 -4.34 14.12 22.61
CA TYR A 110 -3.50 13.03 22.11
C TYR A 110 -2.46 13.57 21.10
N ASN A 111 -2.44 12.99 19.88
CA ASN A 111 -1.54 13.41 18.80
C ASN A 111 -2.09 14.55 17.92
N ALA A 112 -3.32 14.99 18.15
CA ALA A 112 -3.93 16.11 17.45
C ALA A 112 -3.60 17.44 18.15
N VAL A 113 -3.24 18.44 17.34
CA VAL A 113 -2.97 19.80 17.80
C VAL A 113 -3.93 20.76 17.10
N PHE A 114 -4.64 21.55 17.89
CA PHE A 114 -5.62 22.53 17.41
C PHE A 114 -5.06 23.92 17.60
N ILE A 115 -5.10 24.75 16.56
CA ILE A 115 -4.69 26.15 16.59
C ILE A 115 -5.88 27.05 16.31
N ASP A 116 -5.99 28.16 17.06
CA ASP A 116 -7.02 29.17 16.92
C ASP A 116 -6.44 30.42 16.25
N PHE A 117 -7.00 30.82 15.11
CA PHE A 117 -6.62 32.04 14.41
C PHE A 117 -7.31 33.26 15.00
N PRO A 118 -6.67 34.44 15.02
CA PRO A 118 -7.27 35.65 15.60
C PRO A 118 -8.49 36.15 14.80
N GLU A 119 -8.56 35.81 13.51
CA GLU A 119 -9.64 36.18 12.60
C GLU A 119 -10.05 34.98 11.76
N VAL A 120 -11.25 35.04 11.16
CA VAL A 120 -11.74 34.00 10.25
C VAL A 120 -10.93 34.02 8.96
N ILE A 121 -10.23 32.94 8.69
CA ILE A 121 -9.59 32.70 7.39
C ILE A 121 -10.69 32.40 6.37
N LYS A 122 -10.77 33.20 5.33
CA LYS A 122 -11.83 33.08 4.33
C LYS A 122 -11.49 32.03 3.28
N LYS A 123 -12.53 31.30 2.82
CA LYS A 123 -12.39 30.37 1.70
C LYS A 123 -11.64 31.00 0.52
N GLY A 124 -10.65 30.27 0.00
CA GLY A 124 -9.78 30.72 -1.10
C GLY A 124 -8.59 31.58 -0.67
N ALA A 125 -8.52 31.99 0.62
CA ALA A 125 -7.31 32.65 1.12
C ALA A 125 -6.13 31.69 1.14
N SER A 126 -4.95 32.21 0.77
CA SER A 126 -3.67 31.51 0.90
C SER A 126 -2.91 32.10 2.07
N GLU A 127 -2.59 31.28 3.05
CA GLU A 127 -1.94 31.68 4.29
C GLU A 127 -0.82 30.71 4.66
N GLU A 128 0.01 31.13 5.64
CA GLU A 128 1.08 30.28 6.16
C GLU A 128 1.26 30.43 7.66
N PHE A 129 1.56 29.33 8.34
CA PHE A 129 1.99 29.31 9.73
C PHE A 129 3.17 28.37 9.93
N THR A 130 3.94 28.58 11.00
CA THR A 130 5.09 27.74 11.31
C THR A 130 4.92 27.07 12.67
N VAL A 131 5.16 25.78 12.73
CA VAL A 131 5.20 24.97 13.96
C VAL A 131 6.66 24.69 14.32
N TYR A 132 7.08 25.09 15.52
CA TYR A 132 8.38 24.72 16.09
C TYR A 132 8.19 23.56 17.05
N TYR A 133 9.06 22.57 16.96
CA TYR A 133 8.92 21.37 17.75
C TYR A 133 10.27 20.74 18.12
N SER A 134 10.26 19.90 19.14
CA SER A 134 11.42 19.13 19.54
C SER A 134 11.04 17.91 20.38
N GLY A 135 11.95 16.95 20.49
CA GLY A 135 11.77 15.78 21.36
C GLY A 135 12.51 14.55 20.87
N ASN A 136 12.28 13.45 21.56
CA ASN A 136 12.78 12.14 21.19
C ASN A 136 11.74 11.44 20.30
N PRO A 137 12.00 11.24 19.01
CA PRO A 137 11.06 10.57 18.13
C PRO A 137 10.89 9.11 18.51
N THR A 138 9.77 8.50 18.13
CA THR A 138 9.55 7.08 18.31
C THR A 138 10.63 6.28 17.60
N VAL A 139 11.24 5.33 18.31
CA VAL A 139 12.23 4.40 17.75
C VAL A 139 11.51 3.11 17.36
N ALA A 140 11.63 2.72 16.11
CA ALA A 140 11.05 1.48 15.59
C ALA A 140 11.73 0.27 16.23
N LYS A 141 10.95 -0.75 16.56
CA LYS A 141 11.42 -2.06 17.09
C LYS A 141 11.58 -3.08 15.97
N MET A 142 10.74 -3.01 14.96
CA MET A 142 10.69 -3.92 13.81
C MET A 142 10.44 -3.15 12.50
N ALA A 143 11.24 -2.12 12.23
CA ALA A 143 11.10 -1.35 10.99
C ALA A 143 11.20 -2.27 9.73
N PRO A 144 10.40 -1.99 8.70
CA PRO A 144 9.50 -0.85 8.54
C PRO A 144 8.10 -1.04 9.18
N TRP A 145 7.75 -2.24 9.68
CA TRP A 145 6.38 -2.65 10.02
C TRP A 145 5.74 -1.94 11.23
N ASP A 146 6.54 -1.43 12.17
CA ASP A 146 6.03 -0.71 13.35
C ASP A 146 6.27 0.80 13.28
N GLY A 147 7.04 1.26 12.29
CA GLY A 147 7.31 2.67 12.03
C GLY A 147 8.15 3.39 13.09
N GLY A 148 8.80 4.46 12.66
CA GLY A 148 9.63 5.33 13.50
C GLY A 148 11.04 5.54 12.97
N PHE A 149 11.90 6.07 13.83
CA PHE A 149 13.32 6.17 13.57
C PHE A 149 14.03 4.84 13.82
N VAL A 150 14.94 4.50 12.93
CA VAL A 150 15.91 3.42 13.13
C VAL A 150 17.27 4.06 13.38
N PHE A 151 17.83 3.86 14.57
CA PHE A 151 19.19 4.25 14.90
C PHE A 151 20.05 2.98 14.95
N ALA A 152 20.88 2.79 13.95
CA ALA A 152 21.75 1.63 13.78
C ALA A 152 23.23 2.05 13.66
N ASP A 153 24.08 1.06 13.62
CA ASP A 153 25.50 1.16 13.27
C ASP A 153 25.71 0.57 11.87
N ASP A 154 26.61 1.18 11.08
CA ASP A 154 26.91 0.76 9.72
C ASP A 154 27.80 -0.49 9.63
N GLY A 155 28.15 -1.09 10.75
CA GLY A 155 29.09 -2.20 10.89
C GLY A 155 30.57 -1.78 10.98
N ASN A 156 30.86 -0.48 10.84
CA ASN A 156 32.21 0.11 10.98
C ASN A 156 32.27 1.15 12.13
N GLY A 157 31.26 1.20 12.97
CA GLY A 157 31.18 2.10 14.12
C GLY A 157 30.66 3.50 13.79
N LYS A 158 30.07 3.72 12.61
CA LYS A 158 29.44 4.98 12.25
C LYS A 158 27.92 4.90 12.35
N PRO A 159 27.26 6.02 12.70
CA PRO A 159 25.81 6.05 12.74
C PRO A 159 25.17 5.75 11.38
N TRP A 160 24.07 5.00 11.40
CA TRP A 160 23.22 4.71 10.27
C TRP A 160 21.76 4.89 10.71
N VAL A 161 21.12 5.95 10.24
CA VAL A 161 19.77 6.35 10.66
C VAL A 161 18.83 6.39 9.47
N ALA A 162 17.60 5.92 9.65
CA ALA A 162 16.54 6.03 8.66
C ALA A 162 15.18 6.21 9.34
N THR A 163 14.18 6.64 8.58
CA THR A 163 12.78 6.71 9.01
C THR A 163 11.92 5.75 8.20
N ALA A 164 10.83 5.25 8.80
CA ALA A 164 9.76 4.53 8.14
C ALA A 164 8.43 4.89 8.80
N CYS A 165 7.40 5.25 8.03
CA CYS A 165 6.17 5.83 8.57
C CYS A 165 4.88 5.24 7.99
N GLN A 166 4.94 4.24 7.11
CA GLN A 166 3.74 3.62 6.56
C GLN A 166 2.80 3.16 7.68
N GLU A 167 1.50 3.31 7.49
CA GLU A 167 0.42 3.01 8.44
C GLU A 167 0.45 3.84 9.74
N ILE A 168 1.62 4.01 10.38
CA ILE A 168 1.70 4.79 11.61
C ILE A 168 1.57 6.29 11.39
N GLY A 169 1.91 6.77 10.18
CA GLY A 169 1.83 8.18 9.78
C GLY A 169 3.08 8.99 10.08
N ALA A 170 3.27 10.06 9.34
CA ALA A 170 4.45 10.92 9.40
C ALA A 170 4.51 11.81 10.65
N SER A 171 3.38 12.07 11.31
CA SER A 171 3.33 12.85 12.55
C SER A 171 4.08 12.20 13.73
N ILE A 172 4.58 10.98 13.55
CA ILE A 172 5.50 10.31 14.47
C ILE A 172 6.84 11.06 14.64
N TRP A 173 7.24 11.91 13.67
CA TRP A 173 8.51 12.62 13.74
C TRP A 173 8.50 14.08 13.28
N TRP A 174 7.45 14.56 12.59
CA TRP A 174 7.32 15.97 12.20
C TRP A 174 5.86 16.41 12.16
N PRO A 175 5.54 17.70 12.46
CA PRO A 175 4.19 18.21 12.46
C PRO A 175 3.67 18.34 11.02
N ASN A 176 2.52 17.72 10.73
CA ASN A 176 1.88 17.77 9.40
C ASN A 176 0.36 17.51 9.52
N LYS A 177 -0.35 17.61 8.41
CA LYS A 177 -1.73 17.14 8.27
C LYS A 177 -1.68 15.65 7.93
N ASP A 178 -1.62 14.79 8.94
CA ASP A 178 -1.35 13.36 8.78
C ASP A 178 -2.59 12.58 8.32
N HIS A 179 -2.96 12.79 7.06
CA HIS A 179 -4.07 12.11 6.41
C HIS A 179 -3.77 11.92 4.92
N GLN A 180 -3.91 10.70 4.40
CA GLN A 180 -3.54 10.34 3.03
C GLN A 180 -4.30 11.10 1.94
N SER A 181 -5.44 11.71 2.26
CA SER A 181 -6.22 12.47 1.27
C SER A 181 -5.59 13.79 0.84
N ASP A 182 -4.53 14.24 1.52
CA ASP A 182 -3.86 15.52 1.25
C ASP A 182 -2.37 15.28 0.97
N GLU A 183 -2.00 15.40 -0.27
CA GLU A 183 -0.61 15.36 -0.74
C GLU A 183 -0.15 16.79 -1.01
N VAL A 184 0.92 17.20 -0.33
CA VAL A 184 1.48 18.53 -0.54
C VAL A 184 2.02 18.67 -1.96
N ASP A 185 1.70 19.78 -2.65
CA ASP A 185 2.11 20.02 -4.05
C ASP A 185 3.63 20.02 -4.25
N SER A 186 4.38 20.51 -3.26
CA SER A 186 5.85 20.52 -3.24
C SER A 186 6.39 20.74 -1.83
N MET A 187 7.65 20.37 -1.60
CA MET A 187 8.25 20.44 -0.28
C MET A 187 9.74 20.76 -0.34
N LEU A 188 10.21 21.60 0.59
CA LEU A 188 11.63 21.72 0.92
C LEU A 188 11.89 20.98 2.23
N LEU A 189 12.81 20.02 2.19
CA LEU A 189 13.28 19.29 3.36
C LEU A 189 14.75 19.68 3.62
N SER A 190 14.97 20.37 4.71
CA SER A 190 16.30 20.81 5.19
C SER A 190 16.69 19.96 6.40
N VAL A 191 17.70 19.12 6.26
CA VAL A 191 18.14 18.20 7.31
C VAL A 191 19.56 18.52 7.73
N ALA A 192 19.74 18.91 8.99
CA ALA A 192 21.06 19.13 9.60
C ALA A 192 21.51 17.88 10.35
N VAL A 193 22.67 17.36 9.97
CA VAL A 193 23.28 16.15 10.52
C VAL A 193 24.70 16.41 10.99
N PRO A 194 25.26 15.63 11.94
CA PRO A 194 26.65 15.78 12.37
C PRO A 194 27.64 15.74 11.21
N ASN A 195 28.65 16.59 11.25
CA ASN A 195 29.69 16.68 10.21
C ASN A 195 30.30 15.30 9.92
N GLY A 196 30.57 15.03 8.64
CA GLY A 196 31.10 13.75 8.16
C GLY A 196 30.02 12.71 7.79
N LEU A 197 28.76 12.96 8.16
CA LEU A 197 27.62 12.18 7.67
C LEU A 197 26.91 12.94 6.54
N LYS A 198 26.10 12.22 5.79
CA LYS A 198 25.23 12.76 4.74
C LYS A 198 23.79 12.39 5.03
N ASP A 199 22.89 13.33 4.81
CA ASP A 199 21.48 13.05 4.67
C ASP A 199 21.12 12.83 3.20
N VAL A 200 20.27 11.83 2.95
CA VAL A 200 19.67 11.53 1.63
C VAL A 200 18.17 11.41 1.79
N SER A 201 17.44 12.29 1.12
CA SER A 201 15.98 12.41 1.21
C SER A 201 15.31 12.35 -0.17
N ASN A 202 14.00 12.56 -0.20
CA ASN A 202 13.19 12.60 -1.43
C ASN A 202 13.59 13.78 -2.34
N GLY A 203 13.20 13.73 -3.61
CA GLY A 203 13.39 14.83 -4.55
C GLY A 203 14.86 15.05 -4.96
N ARG A 204 15.26 16.31 -5.16
CA ARG A 204 16.60 16.70 -5.64
C ARG A 204 17.37 17.47 -4.58
N LEU A 205 18.63 17.12 -4.37
CA LEU A 205 19.55 17.90 -3.56
C LEU A 205 19.78 19.27 -4.25
N ARG A 206 19.48 20.34 -3.53
CA ARG A 206 19.63 21.73 -4.00
C ARG A 206 20.86 22.40 -3.42
N LYS A 207 21.15 22.13 -2.13
CA LYS A 207 22.23 22.81 -1.44
C LYS A 207 22.78 21.94 -0.32
N VAL A 208 24.07 22.08 -0.07
CA VAL A 208 24.76 21.58 1.11
C VAL A 208 25.40 22.78 1.81
N THR A 209 25.18 22.94 3.10
CA THR A 209 25.68 24.07 3.89
C THR A 209 26.34 23.55 5.16
N GLU A 210 27.63 23.80 5.34
CA GLU A 210 28.30 23.61 6.63
C GLU A 210 27.82 24.68 7.61
N LEU A 211 27.37 24.22 8.77
CA LEU A 211 26.96 25.09 9.86
C LEU A 211 28.14 25.25 10.85
N ASN A 212 28.21 26.40 11.54
CA ASN A 212 29.33 26.69 12.45
C ASN A 212 29.22 25.95 13.80
N ASP A 213 28.30 25.00 13.94
CA ASP A 213 27.99 24.30 15.18
C ASP A 213 28.29 22.78 15.13
N GLY A 214 29.09 22.34 14.15
CA GLY A 214 29.47 20.93 13.98
C GLY A 214 28.49 20.10 13.17
N TYR A 215 27.57 20.76 12.45
CA TYR A 215 26.58 20.12 11.58
C TYR A 215 26.73 20.57 10.14
N THR A 216 26.26 19.71 9.23
CA THR A 216 26.08 20.01 7.81
C THR A 216 24.60 19.88 7.45
N ARG A 217 24.01 20.88 6.81
CA ARG A 217 22.63 20.89 6.36
C ARG A 217 22.53 20.53 4.89
N PHE A 218 21.61 19.63 4.58
CA PHE A 218 21.25 19.17 3.23
C PHE A 218 19.84 19.66 2.91
N ASP A 219 19.69 20.45 1.84
CA ASP A 219 18.42 20.98 1.37
C ASP A 219 17.95 20.18 0.15
N TRP A 220 16.89 19.38 0.32
CA TRP A 220 16.26 18.57 -0.71
C TRP A 220 14.94 19.21 -1.14
N PHE A 221 14.71 19.32 -2.43
CA PHE A 221 13.45 19.87 -2.96
C PHE A 221 12.67 18.79 -3.71
N ILE A 222 11.44 18.60 -3.30
CA ILE A 222 10.46 17.67 -3.86
C ILE A 222 9.52 18.52 -4.72
N SER A 223 9.51 18.27 -6.03
CA SER A 223 8.79 19.11 -7.01
C SER A 223 7.46 18.50 -7.47
N ASN A 224 7.15 17.28 -7.07
CA ASN A 224 5.88 16.61 -7.33
C ASN A 224 5.07 16.44 -6.05
N PRO A 225 3.75 16.30 -6.13
CA PRO A 225 2.94 15.98 -4.97
C PRO A 225 3.48 14.75 -4.24
N ILE A 226 3.50 14.82 -2.91
CA ILE A 226 4.00 13.74 -2.06
C ILE A 226 3.10 13.51 -0.86
N ASN A 227 2.81 12.25 -0.57
CA ASN A 227 2.14 11.88 0.66
C ASN A 227 3.09 12.00 1.85
N ASN A 228 2.57 12.47 2.99
CA ASN A 228 3.39 12.74 4.16
C ASN A 228 4.19 11.52 4.64
N TYR A 229 3.60 10.31 4.61
CA TYR A 229 4.31 9.10 5.05
C TYR A 229 5.50 8.74 4.15
N GLY A 230 5.49 9.17 2.87
CA GLY A 230 6.57 8.97 1.93
C GLY A 230 7.78 9.89 2.16
N VAL A 231 7.65 10.91 3.03
CA VAL A 231 8.77 11.83 3.36
C VAL A 231 9.72 11.14 4.32
N ALA A 232 10.98 11.00 3.91
CA ALA A 232 11.99 10.26 4.67
C ALA A 232 13.32 11.00 4.74
N LEU A 233 14.06 10.73 5.81
CA LEU A 233 15.48 11.02 5.92
C LEU A 233 16.29 9.73 6.08
N ASN A 234 17.50 9.72 5.50
CA ASN A 234 18.44 8.61 5.62
C ASN A 234 19.84 9.20 5.85
N ILE A 235 20.45 8.85 6.96
CA ILE A 235 21.70 9.46 7.40
C ILE A 235 22.76 8.39 7.59
N ALA A 236 23.90 8.51 6.88
CA ALA A 236 25.08 7.67 7.03
C ALA A 236 26.31 8.30 6.37
N ASP A 237 27.45 7.61 6.46
CA ASP A 237 28.63 7.94 5.61
C ASP A 237 28.43 7.39 4.19
N TYR A 238 27.35 7.79 3.52
CA TYR A 238 27.00 7.28 2.20
C TYR A 238 28.04 7.59 1.12
N LYS A 239 28.26 6.61 0.24
CA LYS A 239 28.85 6.78 -1.09
C LYS A 239 27.75 6.90 -2.12
N HIS A 240 28.01 7.74 -3.13
CA HIS A 240 27.08 7.99 -4.23
C HIS A 240 27.68 7.50 -5.55
N PHE A 241 26.85 6.84 -6.34
CA PHE A 241 27.08 6.63 -7.76
C PHE A 241 25.77 6.80 -8.53
N SER A 242 25.86 7.06 -9.82
CA SER A 242 24.68 7.38 -10.63
C SER A 242 24.71 6.67 -11.99
N ASP A 243 23.53 6.55 -12.57
CA ASP A 243 23.32 6.03 -13.91
C ASP A 243 22.18 6.82 -14.59
N THR A 244 21.80 6.43 -15.79
CA THR A 244 20.74 7.07 -16.55
C THR A 244 19.94 6.03 -17.33
N LEU A 245 18.64 6.22 -17.41
CA LEU A 245 17.76 5.49 -18.32
C LEU A 245 17.13 6.48 -19.31
N VAL A 246 17.08 6.12 -20.58
CA VAL A 246 16.20 6.77 -21.55
C VAL A 246 14.88 6.00 -21.53
N GLY A 247 13.91 6.58 -20.83
CA GLY A 247 12.57 6.02 -20.71
C GLY A 247 11.56 6.76 -21.58
N GLU A 248 10.26 6.58 -21.31
CA GLU A 248 9.17 7.11 -22.16
C GLU A 248 9.09 8.65 -22.17
N LYS A 249 9.47 9.35 -21.08
CA LYS A 249 9.53 10.82 -21.02
C LYS A 249 10.94 11.39 -21.20
N GLY A 250 11.86 10.61 -21.75
CA GLY A 250 13.24 11.03 -22.01
C GLY A 250 14.22 10.54 -20.97
N LYS A 251 15.23 11.36 -20.65
CA LYS A 251 16.31 10.98 -19.76
C LYS A 251 15.88 11.03 -18.29
N LEU A 252 15.90 9.87 -17.62
CA LEU A 252 15.69 9.73 -16.18
C LEU A 252 17.05 9.54 -15.49
N SER A 253 17.36 10.36 -14.46
CA SER A 253 18.52 10.12 -13.61
C SER A 253 18.23 9.03 -12.60
N LEU A 254 19.21 8.17 -12.39
CA LEU A 254 19.20 7.09 -11.40
C LEU A 254 20.34 7.37 -10.42
N ASP A 255 20.02 7.61 -9.16
CA ASP A 255 20.98 7.97 -8.12
C ASP A 255 20.98 6.91 -7.02
N TYR A 256 22.14 6.43 -6.64
CA TYR A 256 22.31 5.33 -5.70
C TYR A 256 23.18 5.77 -4.52
N TRP A 257 22.68 5.57 -3.31
CA TRP A 257 23.35 5.95 -2.07
C TRP A 257 23.49 4.73 -1.19
N VAL A 258 24.73 4.33 -0.93
CA VAL A 258 25.03 3.06 -0.26
C VAL A 258 26.17 3.22 0.74
N LEU A 259 26.27 2.29 1.69
CA LEU A 259 27.38 2.25 2.62
C LEU A 259 28.69 1.95 1.86
N PRO A 260 29.84 2.51 2.28
CA PRO A 260 31.12 2.35 1.58
C PRO A 260 31.52 0.90 1.33
N GLN A 261 31.31 0.03 2.30
CA GLN A 261 31.65 -1.40 2.21
C GLN A 261 30.78 -2.20 1.23
N ASN A 262 29.64 -1.67 0.85
CA ASN A 262 28.68 -2.32 -0.04
C ASN A 262 28.71 -1.78 -1.49
N LEU A 263 29.51 -0.74 -1.76
CA LEU A 263 29.54 -0.06 -3.06
C LEU A 263 29.65 -1.03 -4.25
N LYS A 264 30.60 -1.94 -4.23
CA LYS A 264 30.80 -2.91 -5.33
C LYS A 264 29.62 -3.87 -5.53
N LYS A 265 28.98 -4.29 -4.44
CA LYS A 265 27.77 -5.13 -4.52
C LYS A 265 26.60 -4.36 -5.11
N ALA A 266 26.45 -3.10 -4.69
CA ALA A 266 25.41 -2.20 -5.18
C ALA A 266 25.57 -1.91 -6.67
N GLU A 267 26.78 -1.60 -7.15
CA GLU A 267 27.04 -1.38 -8.57
C GLU A 267 26.59 -2.56 -9.44
N VAL A 268 26.79 -3.79 -8.99
CA VAL A 268 26.36 -5.00 -9.70
C VAL A 268 24.84 -5.18 -9.61
N GLN A 269 24.27 -5.16 -8.39
CA GLN A 269 22.86 -5.50 -8.17
C GLN A 269 21.93 -4.43 -8.74
N PHE A 270 22.19 -3.16 -8.44
CA PHE A 270 21.35 -2.05 -8.92
C PHE A 270 21.50 -1.85 -10.44
N GLY A 271 22.73 -2.00 -10.96
CA GLY A 271 22.98 -1.94 -12.40
C GLY A 271 22.22 -3.01 -13.19
N ASN A 272 22.03 -4.20 -12.60
CA ASN A 272 21.27 -5.29 -13.22
C ASN A 272 19.75 -5.08 -13.10
N ASP A 273 19.24 -4.78 -11.92
CA ASP A 273 17.80 -4.92 -11.67
C ASP A 273 17.02 -3.61 -11.85
N VAL A 274 17.59 -2.43 -11.51
CA VAL A 274 16.84 -1.16 -11.57
C VAL A 274 16.38 -0.82 -12.99
N LYS A 275 17.27 -0.86 -13.97
CA LYS A 275 16.89 -0.55 -15.37
C LYS A 275 15.92 -1.57 -15.96
N ARG A 276 16.08 -2.83 -15.56
CA ARG A 276 15.14 -3.90 -15.98
C ARG A 276 13.77 -3.64 -15.40
N MET A 277 13.69 -3.33 -14.11
CA MET A 277 12.44 -3.02 -13.45
C MET A 277 11.76 -1.81 -14.09
N LEU A 278 12.45 -0.68 -14.26
CA LEU A 278 11.89 0.53 -14.87
C LEU A 278 11.36 0.28 -16.28
N LYS A 279 12.10 -0.47 -17.14
CA LYS A 279 11.63 -0.82 -18.48
C LYS A 279 10.36 -1.66 -18.47
N ALA A 280 10.28 -2.65 -17.58
CA ALA A 280 9.09 -3.47 -17.45
C ALA A 280 7.88 -2.66 -16.96
N PHE A 281 8.09 -1.78 -15.99
CA PHE A 281 7.00 -0.99 -15.41
C PHE A 281 6.54 0.15 -16.31
N GLU A 282 7.44 0.82 -17.03
CA GLU A 282 7.02 1.77 -18.07
C GLU A 282 6.19 1.07 -19.18
N TYR A 283 6.56 -0.14 -19.57
CA TYR A 283 5.75 -0.92 -20.53
C TYR A 283 4.34 -1.21 -20.01
N TRP A 284 4.20 -1.63 -18.74
CA TRP A 284 2.92 -2.03 -18.18
C TRP A 284 2.07 -0.86 -17.68
N PHE A 285 2.69 0.14 -17.05
CA PHE A 285 2.01 1.19 -16.29
C PHE A 285 2.13 2.58 -16.92
N GLY A 286 2.99 2.77 -17.89
CA GLY A 286 3.32 4.07 -18.47
C GLY A 286 4.57 4.69 -17.83
N PRO A 287 4.93 5.91 -18.24
CA PRO A 287 6.19 6.53 -17.86
C PRO A 287 6.33 6.63 -16.34
N TYR A 288 7.57 6.53 -15.83
CA TYR A 288 7.88 6.79 -14.43
C TYR A 288 7.27 8.11 -13.97
N PRO A 289 6.54 8.16 -12.83
CA PRO A 289 5.73 9.35 -12.50
C PRO A 289 6.53 10.58 -12.11
N PHE A 290 7.74 10.42 -11.57
CA PHE A 290 8.51 11.47 -10.89
C PHE A 290 9.82 11.83 -11.61
N TYR A 291 9.78 12.00 -12.93
CA TYR A 291 10.98 12.33 -13.73
C TYR A 291 11.74 13.57 -13.25
N SER A 292 11.03 14.60 -12.77
CA SER A 292 11.63 15.85 -12.27
C SER A 292 12.42 15.60 -10.99
N ASP A 293 11.97 14.73 -10.12
CA ASP A 293 12.61 14.38 -8.85
C ASP A 293 13.65 13.25 -9.01
N GLY A 294 13.60 12.52 -10.14
CA GLY A 294 14.50 11.41 -10.45
C GLY A 294 14.20 10.18 -9.60
N TYR A 295 14.89 9.10 -9.90
CA TYR A 295 14.81 7.84 -9.17
C TYR A 295 16.04 7.71 -8.26
N LYS A 296 15.82 7.44 -6.97
CA LYS A 296 16.89 7.11 -6.01
C LYS A 296 16.63 5.78 -5.33
N LEU A 297 17.69 5.02 -5.12
CA LEU A 297 17.69 3.84 -4.27
C LEU A 297 18.72 4.05 -3.17
N ILE A 298 18.27 3.98 -1.91
CA ILE A 298 19.04 4.35 -0.73
C ILE A 298 19.16 3.14 0.18
N GLU A 299 20.38 2.70 0.45
CA GLU A 299 20.62 1.60 1.38
C GLU A 299 20.24 2.00 2.81
N THR A 300 19.37 1.21 3.46
CA THR A 300 18.80 1.48 4.78
C THR A 300 18.97 0.33 5.75
N PRO A 301 18.96 0.58 7.08
CA PRO A 301 19.07 -0.47 8.10
C PRO A 301 17.81 -1.36 8.19
N HIS A 302 16.69 -0.97 7.59
CA HIS A 302 15.48 -1.77 7.48
C HIS A 302 15.32 -2.36 6.08
N LEU A 303 14.36 -3.28 5.90
CA LEU A 303 14.26 -4.11 4.69
C LEU A 303 14.01 -3.33 3.39
N GLY A 304 13.04 -2.44 3.40
CA GLY A 304 12.60 -1.64 2.28
C GLY A 304 11.45 -0.74 2.69
N MET A 305 11.19 0.27 1.90
CA MET A 305 10.05 1.19 2.04
C MET A 305 9.92 2.05 0.78
N GLU A 306 8.71 2.28 0.35
CA GLU A 306 8.33 2.95 -0.88
C GLU A 306 8.46 4.49 -0.84
N HIS A 307 9.42 5.05 -0.14
CA HIS A 307 9.59 6.50 -0.06
C HIS A 307 9.72 7.13 -1.46
N GLN A 308 8.76 7.98 -1.84
CA GLN A 308 8.66 8.57 -3.18
C GLN A 308 9.98 9.17 -3.65
N SER A 309 10.44 8.77 -4.83
CA SER A 309 11.71 9.21 -5.44
C SER A 309 12.98 9.01 -4.58
N GLY A 310 12.87 8.27 -3.47
CA GLY A 310 13.93 8.02 -2.50
C GLY A 310 13.77 6.67 -1.82
N ILE A 311 13.58 5.61 -2.61
CA ILE A 311 13.20 4.26 -2.19
C ILE A 311 14.26 3.66 -1.26
N ALA A 312 13.80 3.15 -0.11
CA ALA A 312 14.66 2.49 0.86
C ALA A 312 14.99 1.05 0.45
N TYR A 313 16.24 0.64 0.62
CA TYR A 313 16.72 -0.68 0.23
C TYR A 313 17.53 -1.36 1.34
N GLY A 314 17.10 -2.52 1.79
CA GLY A 314 17.79 -3.30 2.82
C GLY A 314 17.80 -4.83 2.54
N ASN A 315 17.66 -5.26 1.29
CA ASN A 315 17.66 -6.68 0.90
C ASN A 315 19.05 -7.35 0.95
N LYS A 316 20.07 -6.63 1.40
CA LYS A 316 21.46 -7.12 1.54
C LYS A 316 22.07 -7.66 0.23
N TYR A 317 21.60 -7.16 -0.90
CA TYR A 317 22.05 -7.56 -2.25
C TYR A 317 21.81 -9.05 -2.54
N MET A 318 20.70 -9.59 -1.99
CA MET A 318 20.29 -10.98 -2.23
C MET A 318 19.22 -11.07 -3.31
N PRO A 319 19.16 -12.16 -4.10
CA PRO A 319 18.02 -12.42 -4.97
C PRO A 319 16.78 -12.77 -4.15
N GLY A 320 15.58 -12.49 -4.69
CA GLY A 320 14.32 -12.72 -4.01
C GLY A 320 14.17 -11.88 -2.74
N TYR A 321 13.31 -12.33 -1.84
CA TYR A 321 13.07 -11.72 -0.53
C TYR A 321 14.08 -12.26 0.50
N LYS A 322 15.19 -11.54 0.70
CA LYS A 322 16.29 -11.99 1.57
C LYS A 322 16.76 -13.43 1.24
N GLY A 323 16.92 -13.74 -0.04
CA GLY A 323 17.34 -15.07 -0.51
C GLY A 323 16.22 -16.11 -0.58
N ARG A 324 14.95 -15.72 -0.41
CA ARG A 324 13.78 -16.61 -0.50
C ARG A 324 12.91 -16.28 -1.70
N ASP A 325 12.31 -17.29 -2.28
CA ASP A 325 11.22 -17.14 -3.24
C ASP A 325 9.87 -17.25 -2.52
N LEU A 326 9.11 -16.16 -2.46
CA LEU A 326 7.80 -16.13 -1.80
C LEU A 326 6.75 -16.99 -2.54
N SER A 327 6.95 -17.26 -3.82
CA SER A 327 6.07 -18.13 -4.61
C SER A 327 6.44 -19.62 -4.55
N GLU A 328 7.65 -19.96 -4.12
CA GLU A 328 8.24 -21.32 -4.14
C GLU A 328 8.30 -21.97 -5.53
N THR A 329 8.26 -21.16 -6.60
CA THR A 329 8.32 -21.65 -7.98
C THR A 329 9.72 -21.56 -8.60
N GLY A 330 10.64 -20.89 -7.93
CA GLY A 330 11.98 -20.57 -8.42
C GLY A 330 12.05 -19.24 -9.19
N TRP A 331 10.93 -18.70 -9.63
CA TRP A 331 10.90 -17.43 -10.36
C TRP A 331 11.29 -16.23 -9.51
N GLY A 332 10.91 -16.22 -8.23
CA GLY A 332 11.24 -15.15 -7.30
C GLY A 332 12.74 -14.98 -7.03
N LEU A 333 13.56 -16.00 -7.29
CA LEU A 333 15.03 -15.92 -7.14
C LEU A 333 15.76 -15.36 -8.37
N LYS A 334 15.04 -14.92 -9.42
CA LYS A 334 15.63 -14.38 -10.65
C LYS A 334 15.83 -12.86 -10.63
N TRP A 335 15.45 -12.19 -9.54
CA TRP A 335 15.44 -10.74 -9.40
C TRP A 335 15.49 -10.35 -7.92
N ASP A 336 15.79 -9.08 -7.62
CA ASP A 336 15.75 -8.53 -6.26
C ASP A 336 14.33 -8.07 -5.92
N PHE A 337 13.72 -8.73 -4.93
CA PHE A 337 12.34 -8.48 -4.52
C PHE A 337 12.13 -7.03 -4.09
N ILE A 338 13.02 -6.48 -3.27
CA ILE A 338 12.86 -5.12 -2.73
C ILE A 338 12.98 -4.07 -3.83
N ILE A 339 13.92 -4.23 -4.79
CA ILE A 339 14.01 -3.30 -5.91
C ILE A 339 12.70 -3.28 -6.70
N VAL A 340 12.15 -4.45 -7.02
CA VAL A 340 10.94 -4.54 -7.87
C VAL A 340 9.69 -4.11 -7.09
N HIS A 341 9.49 -4.61 -5.89
CA HIS A 341 8.31 -4.33 -5.07
C HIS A 341 8.25 -2.85 -4.70
N GLU A 342 9.24 -2.33 -3.99
CA GLU A 342 9.23 -0.94 -3.51
C GLU A 342 9.18 0.09 -4.65
N SER A 343 9.80 -0.23 -5.79
CA SER A 343 9.70 0.64 -6.97
C SER A 343 8.34 0.57 -7.68
N GLY A 344 7.60 -0.53 -7.54
CA GLY A 344 6.23 -0.64 -8.05
C GLY A 344 5.28 0.38 -7.41
N HIS A 345 5.54 0.70 -6.16
CA HIS A 345 4.81 1.73 -5.42
C HIS A 345 4.95 3.14 -6.00
N GLU A 346 5.97 3.43 -6.81
CA GLU A 346 6.05 4.72 -7.50
C GLU A 346 4.81 4.95 -8.40
N TRP A 347 4.23 3.90 -8.99
CA TRP A 347 2.99 3.97 -9.76
C TRP A 347 1.73 3.77 -8.91
N PHE A 348 1.76 2.87 -7.89
CA PHE A 348 0.62 2.55 -7.02
C PHE A 348 1.00 2.67 -5.55
N GLY A 349 0.71 3.81 -4.96
CA GLY A 349 1.12 4.22 -3.62
C GLY A 349 1.58 5.68 -3.61
N ASN A 350 2.47 6.05 -4.53
CA ASN A 350 3.00 7.40 -4.64
C ASN A 350 2.31 8.23 -5.75
N ASN A 351 2.14 7.67 -6.96
CA ASN A 351 1.42 8.37 -8.04
C ASN A 351 -0.10 8.27 -7.89
N ILE A 352 -0.60 7.09 -7.55
CA ILE A 352 -2.01 6.83 -7.25
C ILE A 352 -2.08 6.41 -5.79
N THR A 353 -2.52 7.32 -4.93
CA THR A 353 -2.54 7.12 -3.48
C THR A 353 -3.97 6.87 -2.99
N SER A 354 -4.19 5.96 -2.05
CA SER A 354 -5.49 5.80 -1.40
C SER A 354 -5.81 6.99 -0.50
N LYS A 355 -7.07 7.46 -0.54
CA LYS A 355 -7.52 8.58 0.33
C LYS A 355 -7.59 8.21 1.80
N ASP A 356 -7.78 6.95 2.10
CA ASP A 356 -7.93 6.42 3.45
C ASP A 356 -7.10 5.15 3.57
N LEU A 357 -6.51 4.92 4.73
CA LEU A 357 -5.71 3.73 5.03
C LEU A 357 -6.51 2.43 4.84
N ALA A 358 -7.85 2.50 4.96
CA ALA A 358 -8.73 1.37 4.67
C ALA A 358 -8.57 0.81 3.25
N ASP A 359 -8.18 1.66 2.28
CA ASP A 359 -8.04 1.33 0.87
C ASP A 359 -6.59 0.95 0.48
N MET A 360 -5.72 0.57 1.42
CA MET A 360 -4.30 0.23 1.17
C MET A 360 -4.10 -0.88 0.14
N TRP A 361 -5.11 -1.67 -0.17
CA TRP A 361 -5.03 -2.64 -1.25
C TRP A 361 -4.69 -2.01 -2.60
N ILE A 362 -5.02 -0.72 -2.81
CA ILE A 362 -4.66 0.01 -4.03
C ILE A 362 -3.13 0.10 -4.16
N HIS A 363 -2.43 0.31 -3.05
CA HIS A 363 -0.97 0.29 -3.03
C HIS A 363 -0.45 -1.14 -3.18
N GLU A 364 -0.84 -2.01 -2.27
CA GLU A 364 -0.20 -3.31 -2.08
C GLU A 364 -0.60 -4.37 -3.10
N SER A 365 -1.89 -4.39 -3.51
CA SER A 365 -2.33 -5.39 -4.48
C SER A 365 -1.76 -5.14 -5.87
N PHE A 366 -1.74 -3.87 -6.33
CA PHE A 366 -1.15 -3.54 -7.63
C PHE A 366 0.36 -3.72 -7.62
N THR A 367 1.03 -3.38 -6.51
CA THR A 367 2.48 -3.56 -6.38
C THR A 367 2.85 -5.03 -6.29
N ASN A 368 2.12 -5.85 -5.51
CA ASN A 368 2.33 -7.30 -5.53
C ASN A 368 2.09 -7.89 -6.94
N TYR A 369 1.08 -7.38 -7.65
CA TYR A 369 0.84 -7.81 -9.03
C TYR A 369 1.92 -7.34 -10.00
N SER A 370 2.59 -6.20 -9.73
CA SER A 370 3.70 -5.70 -10.54
C SER A 370 4.89 -6.67 -10.57
N GLU A 371 5.11 -7.43 -9.50
CA GLU A 371 6.12 -8.49 -9.43
C GLU A 371 5.91 -9.53 -10.53
N SER A 372 4.67 -9.99 -10.68
CA SER A 372 4.33 -10.96 -11.74
C SER A 372 4.41 -10.36 -13.14
N LEU A 373 4.06 -9.09 -13.31
CA LEU A 373 4.21 -8.38 -14.58
C LEU A 373 5.67 -8.16 -14.97
N PHE A 374 6.57 -7.94 -14.00
CA PHE A 374 7.99 -7.93 -14.21
C PHE A 374 8.49 -9.30 -14.69
N ILE A 375 8.05 -10.38 -14.05
CA ILE A 375 8.36 -11.76 -14.46
C ILE A 375 7.86 -12.01 -15.88
N GLU A 376 6.63 -11.62 -16.20
CA GLU A 376 6.06 -11.79 -17.53
C GLU A 376 6.90 -11.11 -18.61
N TYR A 377 7.33 -9.88 -18.35
CA TYR A 377 8.12 -9.10 -19.30
C TYR A 377 9.43 -9.77 -19.69
N TYR A 378 10.08 -10.45 -18.76
CA TYR A 378 11.39 -11.08 -18.98
C TYR A 378 11.37 -12.59 -19.20
N TYR A 379 10.37 -13.28 -18.66
CA TYR A 379 10.33 -14.75 -18.63
C TYR A 379 9.05 -15.34 -19.21
N GLY A 380 8.12 -14.51 -19.64
CA GLY A 380 6.88 -14.91 -20.31
C GLY A 380 5.70 -15.16 -19.37
N LYS A 381 4.51 -15.23 -19.99
CA LYS A 381 3.21 -15.29 -19.31
C LYS A 381 3.06 -16.49 -18.37
N GLN A 382 3.56 -17.67 -18.78
CA GLN A 382 3.46 -18.87 -17.95
C GLN A 382 4.24 -18.70 -16.64
N ALA A 383 5.48 -18.18 -16.69
CA ALA A 383 6.29 -17.93 -15.50
C ALA A 383 5.58 -16.97 -14.53
N ALA A 384 4.95 -15.92 -15.05
CA ALA A 384 4.16 -14.97 -14.24
C ALA A 384 2.96 -15.63 -13.59
N GLN A 385 2.22 -16.48 -14.32
CA GLN A 385 1.07 -17.20 -13.80
C GLN A 385 1.47 -18.22 -12.71
N GLU A 386 2.59 -18.92 -12.89
CA GLU A 386 3.15 -19.81 -11.88
C GLU A 386 3.52 -19.04 -10.61
N TYR A 387 4.15 -17.88 -10.76
CA TYR A 387 4.51 -17.02 -9.62
C TYR A 387 3.26 -16.55 -8.85
N VAL A 388 2.27 -15.96 -9.53
CA VAL A 388 1.00 -15.53 -8.90
C VAL A 388 0.31 -16.70 -8.19
N HIS A 389 0.22 -17.85 -8.86
CA HIS A 389 -0.38 -19.03 -8.25
C HIS A 389 0.38 -19.47 -6.99
N GLY A 390 1.71 -19.47 -7.04
CA GLY A 390 2.56 -19.85 -5.92
C GLY A 390 2.37 -18.94 -4.69
N THR A 391 2.16 -17.62 -4.88
CA THR A 391 1.95 -16.68 -3.77
C THR A 391 0.68 -16.96 -2.96
N ARG A 392 -0.30 -17.73 -3.47
CA ARG A 392 -1.51 -18.11 -2.75
C ARG A 392 -1.26 -18.81 -1.42
N LYS A 393 -0.10 -19.44 -1.26
CA LYS A 393 0.30 -20.07 0.01
C LYS A 393 0.39 -19.09 1.17
N GLY A 394 0.63 -17.82 0.86
CA GLY A 394 0.68 -16.74 1.84
C GLY A 394 -0.68 -16.14 2.22
N ILE A 395 -1.79 -16.57 1.57
CA ILE A 395 -3.13 -16.05 1.85
C ILE A 395 -3.67 -16.68 3.14
N LEU A 396 -4.01 -15.83 4.10
CA LEU A 396 -4.49 -16.24 5.42
C LEU A 396 -6.02 -16.25 5.53
N ASN A 397 -6.72 -15.38 4.81
CA ASN A 397 -8.16 -15.13 4.94
C ASN A 397 -8.58 -14.86 6.40
N ASP A 398 -7.76 -14.12 7.15
CA ASP A 398 -7.92 -13.86 8.59
C ASP A 398 -8.95 -12.76 8.88
N LYS A 399 -8.93 -11.69 8.10
CA LYS A 399 -9.85 -10.55 8.19
C LYS A 399 -10.05 -9.91 6.81
N PRO A 400 -11.03 -9.01 6.61
CA PRO A 400 -11.19 -8.28 5.36
C PRO A 400 -9.93 -7.50 4.96
N ILE A 401 -9.72 -7.37 3.66
CA ILE A 401 -8.64 -6.53 3.11
C ILE A 401 -8.96 -5.06 3.29
N ILE A 402 -10.22 -4.65 3.06
CA ILE A 402 -10.66 -3.29 3.36
C ILE A 402 -10.88 -3.16 4.86
N ALA A 403 -10.20 -2.19 5.46
CA ALA A 403 -10.34 -1.85 6.87
C ALA A 403 -11.55 -0.93 7.13
N PRO A 404 -11.90 -0.67 8.40
CA PRO A 404 -12.83 0.40 8.74
C PRO A 404 -12.28 1.77 8.34
N TYR A 405 -13.11 2.56 7.65
CA TYR A 405 -12.77 3.93 7.26
C TYR A 405 -12.80 4.90 8.44
N ASN A 406 -12.13 6.04 8.30
CA ASN A 406 -12.09 7.14 9.27
C ASN A 406 -11.43 6.79 10.61
N VAL A 407 -10.65 5.75 10.64
CA VAL A 407 -9.81 5.34 11.77
C VAL A 407 -8.48 4.89 11.23
N ASN A 408 -7.38 5.34 11.73
CA ASN A 408 -6.05 5.05 11.18
C ASN A 408 -5.69 3.55 11.34
N LYS A 409 -6.27 2.71 10.46
CA LYS A 409 -6.10 1.27 10.50
C LYS A 409 -6.11 0.62 9.12
N SER A 410 -5.16 -0.26 8.87
CA SER A 410 -5.09 -1.09 7.68
C SER A 410 -5.87 -2.42 7.83
N GLY A 411 -6.22 -3.00 6.68
CA GLY A 411 -6.86 -4.31 6.59
C GLY A 411 -5.91 -5.49 6.77
N SER A 412 -6.33 -6.64 6.23
CA SER A 412 -5.51 -7.86 6.23
C SER A 412 -4.25 -7.72 5.37
N GLY A 413 -3.15 -8.37 5.78
CA GLY A 413 -1.99 -8.59 4.94
C GLY A 413 -2.27 -9.39 3.66
N ASP A 414 -3.46 -9.97 3.53
CA ASP A 414 -3.95 -10.56 2.28
C ASP A 414 -4.08 -9.54 1.14
N MET A 415 -3.99 -8.24 1.43
CA MET A 415 -3.89 -7.19 0.41
C MET A 415 -2.73 -7.42 -0.57
N TYR A 416 -1.68 -8.11 -0.15
CA TYR A 416 -0.56 -8.54 -1.02
C TYR A 416 -0.97 -9.75 -1.88
N PRO A 417 -0.94 -11.00 -1.40
CA PRO A 417 -1.10 -12.17 -2.27
C PRO A 417 -2.53 -12.37 -2.78
N LYS A 418 -3.56 -12.12 -1.97
CA LYS A 418 -4.96 -12.26 -2.39
C LYS A 418 -5.34 -11.15 -3.35
N GLY A 419 -4.87 -9.92 -3.11
CA GLY A 419 -5.06 -8.78 -3.99
C GLY A 419 -4.39 -8.97 -5.36
N GLY A 420 -3.12 -9.41 -5.39
CA GLY A 420 -2.42 -9.72 -6.64
C GLY A 420 -3.11 -10.84 -7.44
N ASN A 421 -3.58 -11.90 -6.77
CA ASN A 421 -4.37 -12.95 -7.39
C ASN A 421 -5.72 -12.46 -7.93
N LEU A 422 -6.40 -11.53 -7.23
CA LEU A 422 -7.64 -10.89 -7.69
C LEU A 422 -7.41 -10.13 -9.01
N LEU A 423 -6.38 -9.32 -9.08
CA LEU A 423 -6.04 -8.56 -10.30
C LEU A 423 -5.70 -9.51 -11.46
N ASN A 424 -4.98 -10.59 -11.21
CA ASN A 424 -4.72 -11.62 -12.22
C ASN A 424 -6.02 -12.30 -12.70
N MET A 425 -6.96 -12.64 -11.81
CA MET A 425 -8.27 -13.20 -12.19
C MET A 425 -9.06 -12.24 -13.07
N ILE A 426 -9.09 -10.94 -12.74
CA ILE A 426 -9.76 -9.91 -13.55
C ILE A 426 -9.16 -9.86 -14.95
N ARG A 427 -7.82 -9.85 -15.09
CA ARG A 427 -7.14 -9.95 -16.38
C ARG A 427 -7.57 -11.19 -17.17
N VAL A 428 -7.61 -12.34 -16.52
CA VAL A 428 -8.04 -13.60 -17.16
C VAL A 428 -9.49 -13.52 -17.63
N ILE A 429 -10.38 -12.88 -16.86
CA ILE A 429 -11.78 -12.67 -17.23
C ILE A 429 -11.91 -11.71 -18.42
N ILE A 430 -11.12 -10.65 -18.47
CA ILE A 430 -11.05 -9.71 -19.61
C ILE A 430 -10.60 -10.46 -20.88
N ASN A 431 -9.73 -11.42 -20.75
CA ASN A 431 -9.21 -12.29 -21.82
C ASN A 431 -8.64 -11.53 -23.03
N ASP A 432 -8.06 -10.36 -22.77
CA ASP A 432 -7.39 -9.49 -23.73
C ASP A 432 -6.21 -8.77 -23.04
N ASP A 433 -4.99 -9.24 -23.28
CA ASP A 433 -3.80 -8.73 -22.62
C ASP A 433 -3.45 -7.30 -23.06
N THR A 434 -3.76 -6.95 -24.31
CA THR A 434 -3.58 -5.57 -24.81
C THR A 434 -4.52 -4.63 -24.08
N LYS A 435 -5.78 -5.01 -23.96
CA LYS A 435 -6.79 -4.27 -23.21
C LYS A 435 -6.46 -4.11 -21.74
N TRP A 436 -5.94 -5.19 -21.11
CA TRP A 436 -5.52 -5.13 -19.72
C TRP A 436 -4.37 -4.14 -19.51
N ARG A 437 -3.35 -4.16 -20.38
CA ARG A 437 -2.26 -3.19 -20.33
C ARG A 437 -2.75 -1.75 -20.56
N GLU A 438 -3.68 -1.54 -21.50
CA GLU A 438 -4.31 -0.23 -21.70
C GLU A 438 -5.02 0.27 -20.44
N ILE A 439 -5.71 -0.61 -19.69
CA ILE A 439 -6.36 -0.29 -18.42
C ILE A 439 -5.32 0.13 -17.38
N LEU A 440 -4.24 -0.63 -17.21
CA LEU A 440 -3.19 -0.32 -16.22
C LEU A 440 -2.50 1.02 -16.54
N ARG A 441 -2.16 1.26 -17.79
CA ARG A 441 -1.58 2.54 -18.24
C ARG A 441 -2.57 3.70 -18.11
N GLY A 442 -3.83 3.42 -18.42
CA GLY A 442 -4.91 4.39 -18.33
C GLY A 442 -5.21 4.82 -16.89
N LEU A 443 -5.14 3.91 -15.91
CA LEU A 443 -5.21 4.24 -14.48
C LEU A 443 -4.15 5.29 -14.11
N ASN A 444 -2.90 5.04 -14.49
CA ASN A 444 -1.77 5.95 -14.21
C ASN A 444 -1.84 7.28 -14.97
N THR A 445 -2.64 7.37 -16.03
CA THR A 445 -2.90 8.62 -16.74
C THR A 445 -4.07 9.37 -16.13
N ALA A 446 -5.18 8.67 -15.85
CA ALA A 446 -6.41 9.27 -15.35
C ALA A 446 -6.30 9.77 -13.91
N PHE A 447 -5.53 9.06 -13.10
CA PHE A 447 -5.31 9.38 -11.68
C PHE A 447 -3.86 9.83 -11.40
N TYR A 448 -3.21 10.44 -12.38
CA TYR A 448 -1.84 10.93 -12.25
C TYR A 448 -1.72 11.95 -11.12
N HIS A 449 -0.85 11.65 -10.13
CA HIS A 449 -0.64 12.45 -8.91
C HIS A 449 -1.97 12.77 -8.19
N GLN A 450 -2.78 11.73 -7.94
CA GLN A 450 -4.08 11.90 -7.27
C GLN A 450 -4.29 10.89 -6.16
N THR A 451 -5.02 11.34 -5.15
CA THR A 451 -5.58 10.47 -4.14
C THR A 451 -6.93 9.93 -4.58
N VAL A 452 -7.16 8.63 -4.42
CA VAL A 452 -8.32 7.91 -4.94
C VAL A 452 -9.02 7.05 -3.88
N THR A 453 -10.24 6.63 -4.17
CA THR A 453 -10.99 5.62 -3.40
C THR A 453 -11.06 4.30 -4.16
N SER A 454 -11.33 3.20 -3.45
CA SER A 454 -11.62 1.89 -4.08
C SER A 454 -12.69 1.98 -5.15
N THR A 455 -13.75 2.77 -4.91
CA THR A 455 -14.85 2.94 -5.89
C THR A 455 -14.36 3.53 -7.20
N GLN A 456 -13.46 4.52 -7.17
CA GLN A 456 -12.91 5.14 -8.38
C GLN A 456 -12.10 4.14 -9.21
N ILE A 457 -11.23 3.37 -8.57
CA ILE A 457 -10.39 2.35 -9.23
C ILE A 457 -11.25 1.23 -9.82
N ILE A 458 -12.19 0.69 -9.03
CA ILE A 458 -13.09 -0.40 -9.47
C ILE A 458 -13.98 0.05 -10.63
N SER A 459 -14.51 1.28 -10.56
CA SER A 459 -15.34 1.86 -11.63
C SER A 459 -14.55 2.03 -12.91
N TYR A 460 -13.31 2.56 -12.82
CA TYR A 460 -12.44 2.74 -13.98
C TYR A 460 -12.15 1.40 -14.67
N ILE A 461 -11.74 0.37 -13.91
CA ILE A 461 -11.48 -0.97 -14.46
C ILE A 461 -12.73 -1.55 -15.11
N SER A 462 -13.88 -1.44 -14.43
CA SER A 462 -15.15 -1.98 -14.93
C SER A 462 -15.60 -1.32 -16.23
N GLU A 463 -15.50 0.00 -16.31
CA GLU A 463 -15.87 0.78 -17.50
C GLU A 463 -15.00 0.43 -18.71
N HIS A 464 -13.68 0.42 -18.53
CA HIS A 464 -12.74 0.16 -19.62
C HIS A 464 -12.72 -1.31 -20.05
N ALA A 465 -12.98 -2.23 -19.12
CA ALA A 465 -13.18 -3.65 -19.43
C ALA A 465 -14.56 -3.97 -20.05
N LYS A 466 -15.49 -3.00 -20.07
CA LYS A 466 -16.89 -3.18 -20.50
C LYS A 466 -17.61 -4.28 -19.72
N ARG A 467 -17.26 -4.46 -18.45
CA ARG A 467 -17.84 -5.42 -17.52
C ARG A 467 -17.80 -4.88 -16.11
N ASN A 468 -18.93 -4.96 -15.40
CA ASN A 468 -18.98 -4.59 -13.98
C ASN A 468 -18.29 -5.65 -13.10
N PHE A 469 -17.23 -5.26 -12.41
CA PHE A 469 -16.48 -6.09 -11.47
C PHE A 469 -16.78 -5.77 -10.00
N SER A 470 -17.71 -4.87 -9.69
CA SER A 470 -17.96 -4.40 -8.31
C SER A 470 -18.19 -5.56 -7.33
N LYS A 471 -19.01 -6.55 -7.71
CA LYS A 471 -19.29 -7.71 -6.86
C LYS A 471 -18.10 -8.64 -6.70
N VAL A 472 -17.25 -8.74 -7.72
CA VAL A 472 -16.02 -9.53 -7.64
C VAL A 472 -15.05 -8.88 -6.66
N PHE A 473 -14.82 -7.57 -6.78
CA PHE A 473 -14.01 -6.84 -5.81
C PHE A 473 -14.59 -6.91 -4.41
N GLU A 474 -15.89 -6.68 -4.23
CA GLU A 474 -16.57 -6.77 -2.94
C GLU A 474 -16.35 -8.13 -2.27
N GLN A 475 -16.50 -9.26 -3.01
CA GLN A 475 -16.31 -10.60 -2.47
C GLN A 475 -14.89 -10.83 -1.96
N TYR A 476 -13.87 -10.38 -2.71
CA TYR A 476 -12.48 -10.66 -2.35
C TYR A 476 -11.90 -9.66 -1.36
N LEU A 477 -12.35 -8.40 -1.38
CA LEU A 477 -11.83 -7.35 -0.51
C LEU A 477 -12.52 -7.28 0.84
N ASN A 478 -13.85 -7.51 0.89
CA ASN A 478 -14.63 -7.30 2.10
C ASN A 478 -14.95 -8.59 2.86
N HIS A 479 -14.64 -9.76 2.28
CA HIS A 479 -14.94 -11.05 2.90
C HIS A 479 -13.71 -11.95 2.99
N THR A 480 -13.64 -12.71 4.08
CA THR A 480 -12.56 -13.69 4.32
C THR A 480 -12.77 -14.98 3.53
N THR A 481 -14.02 -15.35 3.25
CA THR A 481 -14.35 -16.55 2.48
C THR A 481 -14.19 -16.31 0.99
N ILE A 482 -13.57 -17.24 0.28
CA ILE A 482 -13.52 -17.24 -1.19
C ILE A 482 -14.80 -17.83 -1.78
N PRO A 483 -15.24 -17.39 -2.97
CA PRO A 483 -16.42 -17.95 -3.61
C PRO A 483 -16.16 -19.41 -4.00
N THR A 484 -17.18 -20.28 -3.84
CA THR A 484 -17.12 -21.69 -4.19
C THR A 484 -18.02 -21.96 -5.38
N LEU A 485 -17.46 -22.55 -6.44
CA LEU A 485 -18.24 -23.05 -7.57
C LEU A 485 -18.82 -24.41 -7.18
N GLU A 486 -20.13 -24.45 -6.97
CA GLU A 486 -20.88 -25.69 -6.79
C GLU A 486 -21.40 -26.18 -8.14
N TRP A 487 -21.18 -27.45 -8.44
CA TRP A 487 -21.61 -28.03 -9.69
C TRP A 487 -22.13 -29.44 -9.53
N ARG A 488 -23.03 -29.82 -10.43
CA ARG A 488 -23.56 -31.17 -10.53
C ARG A 488 -23.79 -31.58 -11.98
N TYR A 489 -23.84 -32.89 -12.20
CA TYR A 489 -24.21 -33.49 -13.48
C TYR A 489 -25.50 -34.32 -13.29
N SER A 490 -26.53 -33.96 -14.03
CA SER A 490 -27.84 -34.65 -13.99
C SER A 490 -28.47 -34.63 -15.38
N GLU A 491 -29.12 -35.69 -15.78
CA GLU A 491 -29.85 -35.82 -17.05
C GLU A 491 -28.99 -35.42 -18.28
N GLY A 492 -27.73 -35.80 -18.27
CA GLY A 492 -26.81 -35.48 -19.37
C GLY A 492 -26.31 -34.05 -19.45
N LYS A 493 -26.60 -33.22 -18.44
CA LYS A 493 -26.23 -31.79 -18.41
C LYS A 493 -25.44 -31.44 -17.18
N PHE A 494 -24.55 -30.43 -17.31
CA PHE A 494 -23.91 -29.77 -16.19
C PHE A 494 -24.76 -28.60 -15.71
N TYR A 495 -24.79 -28.46 -14.39
CA TYR A 495 -25.37 -27.31 -13.69
C TYR A 495 -24.35 -26.73 -12.76
N ALA A 496 -24.26 -25.42 -12.69
CA ALA A 496 -23.34 -24.71 -11.79
C ALA A 496 -24.00 -23.49 -11.15
N ARG A 497 -23.57 -23.19 -9.92
CA ARG A 497 -23.91 -21.94 -9.21
C ARG A 497 -22.74 -21.47 -8.35
N TRP A 498 -22.78 -20.22 -7.96
CA TRP A 498 -21.89 -19.70 -6.95
C TRP A 498 -22.47 -19.82 -5.54
N ILE A 499 -21.63 -20.23 -4.61
CA ILE A 499 -21.80 -20.00 -3.17
C ILE A 499 -20.85 -18.87 -2.81
N ALA A 500 -21.39 -17.68 -2.47
CA ALA A 500 -20.64 -16.48 -2.18
C ALA A 500 -21.37 -15.63 -1.13
N ASN A 501 -20.64 -14.72 -0.44
CA ASN A 501 -21.23 -13.79 0.53
C ASN A 501 -22.03 -12.68 -0.16
N VAL A 502 -21.54 -12.22 -1.31
CA VAL A 502 -22.13 -11.10 -2.05
C VAL A 502 -23.37 -11.57 -2.81
N GLN A 503 -24.50 -10.92 -2.52
CA GLN A 503 -25.75 -11.22 -3.20
C GLN A 503 -25.66 -10.92 -4.69
N GLY A 504 -26.05 -11.89 -5.52
CA GLY A 504 -26.00 -11.76 -6.96
C GLY A 504 -24.58 -11.75 -7.54
N PHE A 505 -23.62 -12.36 -6.82
CA PHE A 505 -22.27 -12.60 -7.34
C PHE A 505 -22.34 -13.43 -8.63
N ASP A 506 -21.62 -13.00 -9.68
CA ASP A 506 -21.75 -13.49 -11.05
C ASP A 506 -20.41 -13.57 -11.80
N MET A 507 -19.32 -13.81 -11.07
CA MET A 507 -17.98 -13.91 -11.66
C MET A 507 -17.94 -14.99 -12.74
N PRO A 508 -17.48 -14.71 -13.97
CA PRO A 508 -17.17 -15.76 -14.95
C PRO A 508 -16.04 -16.63 -14.47
N VAL A 509 -16.10 -17.90 -14.81
CA VAL A 509 -15.00 -18.83 -14.55
C VAL A 509 -14.73 -19.69 -15.77
N ARG A 510 -13.47 -20.03 -16.00
CA ARG A 510 -13.06 -20.87 -17.11
C ARG A 510 -13.15 -22.34 -16.73
N VAL A 511 -13.72 -23.10 -17.64
CA VAL A 511 -13.81 -24.56 -17.53
C VAL A 511 -13.43 -25.18 -18.86
N LYS A 512 -12.93 -26.39 -18.84
CA LYS A 512 -12.63 -27.14 -20.07
C LYS A 512 -12.97 -28.62 -19.90
N ARG A 513 -13.18 -29.26 -21.03
CA ARG A 513 -13.08 -30.69 -21.14
C ARG A 513 -11.60 -31.08 -21.08
N LYS A 514 -11.25 -32.10 -20.32
CA LYS A 514 -9.87 -32.57 -20.18
C LYS A 514 -9.19 -32.72 -21.57
N GLY A 515 -8.07 -32.04 -21.76
CA GLY A 515 -7.34 -31.98 -23.03
C GLY A 515 -7.93 -31.05 -24.09
N GLY A 516 -9.00 -30.29 -23.78
CA GLY A 516 -9.59 -29.26 -24.66
C GLY A 516 -9.22 -27.85 -24.25
N ASP A 517 -9.72 -26.88 -25.01
CA ASP A 517 -9.57 -25.46 -24.69
C ASP A 517 -10.50 -25.01 -23.56
N TYR A 518 -10.12 -23.93 -22.89
CA TYR A 518 -10.96 -23.29 -21.88
C TYR A 518 -12.11 -22.50 -22.51
N ALA A 519 -13.31 -22.62 -21.91
CA ALA A 519 -14.47 -21.81 -22.21
C ALA A 519 -15.00 -21.15 -20.94
N PHE A 520 -15.57 -19.95 -21.07
CA PHE A 520 -16.20 -19.28 -19.94
C PHE A 520 -17.61 -19.81 -19.70
N ILE A 521 -17.91 -20.04 -18.42
CA ILE A 521 -19.27 -20.20 -17.92
C ILE A 521 -19.63 -19.02 -17.02
N TYR A 522 -20.94 -18.76 -16.86
CA TYR A 522 -21.47 -17.57 -16.18
C TYR A 522 -22.44 -17.98 -15.06
N PRO A 523 -21.96 -18.70 -14.03
CA PRO A 523 -22.81 -19.11 -12.92
C PRO A 523 -23.21 -17.90 -12.08
N LYS A 524 -24.35 -18.00 -11.38
CA LYS A 524 -24.87 -16.96 -10.48
C LYS A 524 -25.09 -17.58 -9.10
N THR A 525 -25.18 -16.73 -8.09
CA THR A 525 -25.67 -17.16 -6.77
C THR A 525 -27.16 -17.50 -6.81
N GLY A 526 -27.61 -18.37 -5.90
CA GLY A 526 -29.02 -18.74 -5.76
C GLY A 526 -29.37 -20.04 -6.47
N SER A 527 -29.73 -19.97 -7.77
CA SER A 527 -30.17 -21.15 -8.53
C SER A 527 -29.08 -21.73 -9.42
N PHE A 528 -29.12 -23.04 -9.64
CA PHE A 528 -28.26 -23.67 -10.64
C PHE A 528 -28.58 -23.17 -12.04
N SER A 529 -27.56 -22.85 -12.81
CA SER A 529 -27.65 -22.56 -14.24
C SER A 529 -27.12 -23.72 -15.05
N VAL A 530 -27.74 -24.00 -16.19
CA VAL A 530 -27.23 -25.02 -17.12
C VAL A 530 -25.91 -24.52 -17.71
N VAL A 531 -24.91 -25.37 -17.71
CA VAL A 531 -23.62 -25.15 -18.36
C VAL A 531 -23.68 -25.78 -19.73
N ASP A 532 -23.76 -24.93 -20.77
CA ASP A 532 -23.79 -25.41 -22.15
C ASP A 532 -22.37 -25.67 -22.67
N LEU A 533 -21.90 -26.90 -22.49
CA LEU A 533 -20.58 -27.35 -22.96
C LEU A 533 -20.78 -28.72 -23.65
N PRO A 534 -20.97 -28.75 -24.97
CA PRO A 534 -21.23 -29.98 -25.71
C PRO A 534 -20.15 -31.04 -25.52
N GLY A 535 -20.58 -32.28 -25.25
CA GLY A 535 -19.70 -33.44 -25.11
C GLY A 535 -18.87 -33.52 -23.82
N ILE A 536 -19.17 -32.64 -22.85
CA ILE A 536 -18.54 -32.71 -21.51
C ILE A 536 -19.24 -33.76 -20.65
N LYS A 537 -18.45 -34.47 -19.86
CA LYS A 537 -18.91 -35.47 -18.89
C LYS A 537 -18.16 -35.28 -17.57
N PRO A 538 -18.66 -35.78 -16.43
CA PRO A 538 -18.01 -35.61 -15.14
C PRO A 538 -16.53 -35.99 -15.08
N GLU A 539 -16.16 -37.03 -15.80
CA GLU A 539 -14.79 -37.55 -15.86
C GLU A 539 -13.81 -36.68 -16.64
N ASN A 540 -14.32 -35.75 -17.47
CA ASN A 540 -13.51 -34.87 -18.28
C ASN A 540 -13.74 -33.37 -18.01
N PHE A 541 -14.50 -33.03 -16.99
CA PHE A 541 -14.74 -31.67 -16.55
C PHE A 541 -13.58 -31.15 -15.69
N GLU A 542 -13.03 -30.02 -16.06
CA GLU A 542 -11.94 -29.38 -15.34
C GLU A 542 -12.23 -27.88 -15.18
N VAL A 543 -12.11 -27.39 -13.94
CA VAL A 543 -12.24 -25.96 -13.62
C VAL A 543 -10.84 -25.35 -13.49
N ASP A 544 -10.63 -24.18 -14.06
CA ASP A 544 -9.35 -23.47 -14.03
C ASP A 544 -9.05 -22.89 -12.64
N THR A 545 -8.80 -23.74 -11.67
CA THR A 545 -8.38 -23.31 -10.33
C THR A 545 -6.95 -22.79 -10.30
N PHE A 546 -6.17 -23.01 -11.35
CA PHE A 546 -4.83 -22.45 -11.47
C PHE A 546 -4.85 -20.93 -11.61
N ASN A 547 -5.75 -20.38 -12.44
CA ASN A 547 -5.87 -18.94 -12.60
C ASN A 547 -6.96 -18.32 -11.72
N PHE A 548 -7.90 -19.11 -11.21
CA PHE A 548 -9.00 -18.66 -10.35
C PHE A 548 -8.80 -19.12 -8.91
N TYR A 549 -8.74 -18.17 -7.98
CA TYR A 549 -8.68 -18.45 -6.54
C TYR A 549 -10.09 -18.67 -5.99
N ILE A 550 -10.59 -19.87 -6.12
CA ILE A 550 -11.97 -20.29 -5.79
C ILE A 550 -11.99 -21.65 -5.12
N GLY A 551 -13.05 -21.93 -4.38
CA GLY A 551 -13.39 -23.28 -3.90
C GLY A 551 -14.18 -24.07 -4.95
N LEU A 552 -14.15 -25.38 -4.84
CA LEU A 552 -14.98 -26.31 -5.66
C LEU A 552 -15.80 -27.21 -4.76
N LEU A 553 -17.08 -27.42 -5.12
CA LEU A 553 -17.98 -28.34 -4.49
C LEU A 553 -18.73 -29.12 -5.57
N LYS A 554 -18.65 -30.44 -5.51
CA LYS A 554 -19.46 -31.35 -6.36
C LYS A 554 -20.65 -31.86 -5.55
N GLU A 555 -21.86 -31.64 -6.04
CA GLU A 555 -23.11 -32.22 -5.51
C GLU A 555 -23.33 -33.65 -5.98
#